data_4ad50646b0ba80db8c5677323a314bfe
#
_entry.id   4ad50646b0ba80db8c5677323a314bfe
#
_cell.length_a   1.000
_cell.length_b   1.000
_cell.length_c   1.000
_cell.angle_alpha   90.00
_cell.angle_beta   90.00
_cell.angle_gamma   90.00
#
_symmetry.space_group_name_H-M   'P 1'
#
loop_
_entity.id
_entity.type
_entity.pdbx_description
1 polymer ?
#
loop_
_entity_poly.entity_id
_entity_poly.type
_entity_poly.pdbx_seq_one_letter_code
_entity_poly.pdbx_strand_id
1 'polypeptide(L)'
;EYCRQNMQIQLLQNGKELSFNVFSSGEKQIISLFAKLYLLPLKELEWSNESKILESLPNKKFWMIFDEPELSLSVEWQKTLLTDILESNRCDFLFVTTHSPFIFKNNLKFHTSDIRNYITEY
;
A
#
# COMPACT_ATOMS: atom_id res chain seq x y z
N GLU A 1 -15.78 -1.45 3.08
CA GLU A 1 -16.40 -0.43 3.93
C GLU A 1 -15.86 -0.55 5.35
N TYR A 2 -15.56 0.58 5.98
CA TYR A 2 -15.05 0.64 7.35
C TYR A 2 -16.18 0.99 8.33
N CYS A 3 -16.46 0.10 9.26
CA CYS A 3 -17.46 0.33 10.28
C CYS A 3 -16.82 0.90 11.56
N ARG A 4 -17.13 2.17 11.88
CA ARG A 4 -16.57 2.88 13.05
C ARG A 4 -17.00 2.28 14.39
N GLN A 5 -18.18 1.66 14.46
CA GLN A 5 -18.74 1.18 15.73
C GLN A 5 -18.00 -0.01 16.35
N ASN A 6 -17.39 -0.86 15.50
CA ASN A 6 -16.68 -2.05 15.95
C ASN A 6 -15.26 -2.17 15.40
N MET A 7 -14.75 -1.12 14.73
CA MET A 7 -13.43 -1.07 14.08
C MET A 7 -13.15 -2.24 13.13
N GLN A 8 -14.18 -2.77 12.49
CA GLN A 8 -14.06 -3.87 11.54
C GLN A 8 -14.01 -3.35 10.11
N ILE A 9 -13.14 -3.94 9.29
CA ILE A 9 -13.10 -3.72 7.85
C ILE A 9 -14.01 -4.75 7.21
N GLN A 10 -15.08 -4.29 6.58
CA GLN A 10 -15.97 -5.14 5.78
C GLN A 10 -15.61 -4.97 4.30
N LEU A 11 -15.41 -6.09 3.63
CA LEU A 11 -15.20 -6.14 2.20
C LEU A 11 -16.53 -6.48 1.54
N LEU A 12 -16.99 -5.59 0.67
CA LEU A 12 -18.27 -5.75 -0.01
C LEU A 12 -18.07 -5.91 -1.51
N GLN A 13 -18.72 -6.89 -2.11
CA GLN A 13 -18.85 -7.02 -3.55
C GLN A 13 -20.34 -7.10 -3.90
N ASN A 14 -20.81 -6.17 -4.72
CA ASN A 14 -22.24 -6.07 -5.10
C ASN A 14 -23.17 -6.03 -3.88
N GLY A 15 -22.77 -5.36 -2.80
CA GLY A 15 -23.53 -5.25 -1.54
C GLY A 15 -23.52 -6.48 -0.66
N LYS A 16 -22.79 -7.54 -1.02
CA LYS A 16 -22.62 -8.74 -0.18
C LYS A 16 -21.28 -8.72 0.51
N GLU A 17 -21.26 -9.08 1.78
CA GLU A 17 -20.03 -9.21 2.55
C GLU A 17 -19.21 -10.40 2.05
N LEU A 18 -17.93 -10.14 1.78
CA LEU A 18 -16.96 -11.15 1.42
C LEU A 18 -16.13 -11.54 2.62
N SER A 19 -16.06 -12.85 2.88
CA SER A 19 -15.11 -13.36 3.87
C SER A 19 -13.68 -13.15 3.42
N PHE A 20 -12.81 -12.69 4.33
CA PHE A 20 -11.40 -12.50 4.07
C PHE A 20 -10.67 -13.78 3.62
N ASN A 21 -11.26 -14.94 3.94
CA ASN A 21 -10.69 -16.24 3.60
C ASN A 21 -10.77 -16.59 2.11
N VAL A 22 -11.68 -15.96 1.34
CA VAL A 22 -11.79 -16.19 -0.11
C VAL A 22 -10.67 -15.54 -0.93
N PHE A 23 -9.93 -14.60 -0.35
CA PHE A 23 -8.86 -13.90 -1.04
C PHE A 23 -7.57 -14.71 -1.08
N SER A 24 -6.89 -14.64 -2.21
CA SER A 24 -5.53 -15.14 -2.38
C SER A 24 -4.54 -14.41 -1.45
N SER A 25 -3.33 -14.97 -1.29
CA SER A 25 -2.28 -14.32 -0.48
C SER A 25 -1.92 -12.94 -1.02
N GLY A 26 -1.80 -12.77 -2.33
CA GLY A 26 -1.50 -11.49 -2.97
C GLY A 26 -2.62 -10.44 -2.77
N GLU A 27 -3.89 -10.83 -2.93
CA GLU A 27 -5.02 -9.95 -2.68
C GLU A 27 -5.06 -9.50 -1.22
N LYS A 28 -4.82 -10.40 -0.27
CA LYS A 28 -4.71 -10.07 1.16
C LYS A 28 -3.59 -9.09 1.44
N GLN A 29 -2.45 -9.25 0.78
CA GLN A 29 -1.30 -8.35 0.90
C GLN A 29 -1.66 -6.94 0.43
N ILE A 30 -2.29 -6.79 -0.73
CA ILE A 30 -2.73 -5.50 -1.28
C ILE A 30 -3.76 -4.85 -0.36
N ILE A 31 -4.80 -5.59 0.05
CA ILE A 31 -5.83 -5.07 0.95
C ILE A 31 -5.19 -4.58 2.27
N SER A 32 -4.28 -5.37 2.84
CA SER A 32 -3.58 -5.01 4.08
C SER A 32 -2.74 -3.74 3.92
N LEU A 33 -2.02 -3.62 2.79
CA LEU A 33 -1.20 -2.45 2.48
C LEU A 33 -2.04 -1.19 2.40
N PHE A 34 -3.07 -1.19 1.56
CA PHE A 34 -3.92 -0.01 1.38
C PHE A 34 -4.76 0.31 2.62
N ALA A 35 -5.21 -0.71 3.37
CA ALA A 35 -5.84 -0.49 4.66
C ALA A 35 -4.91 0.26 5.63
N LYS A 36 -3.64 -0.11 5.71
CA LYS A 36 -2.65 0.62 6.52
C LYS A 36 -2.46 2.05 6.04
N LEU A 37 -2.32 2.27 4.73
CA LEU A 37 -2.11 3.60 4.16
C LEU A 37 -3.24 4.58 4.48
N TYR A 38 -4.48 4.10 4.49
CA TYR A 38 -5.65 4.94 4.66
C TYR A 38 -6.20 4.96 6.09
N LEU A 39 -6.04 3.88 6.87
CA LEU A 39 -6.64 3.75 8.19
C LEU A 39 -5.69 4.07 9.34
N LEU A 40 -4.36 3.87 9.20
CA LEU A 40 -3.42 4.23 10.26
C LEU A 40 -3.50 5.71 10.67
N PRO A 41 -3.61 6.67 9.74
CA PRO A 41 -3.77 8.07 10.12
C PRO A 41 -5.04 8.34 10.94
N LEU A 42 -6.09 7.53 10.75
CA LEU A 42 -7.35 7.67 11.49
C LEU A 42 -7.23 7.25 12.95
N LYS A 43 -6.41 6.24 13.25
CA LYS A 43 -6.19 5.79 14.65
C LYS A 43 -5.54 6.86 15.52
N GLU A 44 -4.63 7.64 14.97
CA GLU A 44 -3.96 8.72 15.71
C GLU A 44 -4.93 9.87 16.07
N LEU A 45 -6.02 10.03 15.31
CA LEU A 45 -7.04 11.03 15.57
C LEU A 45 -7.99 10.65 16.71
N GLU A 46 -8.20 9.36 16.94
CA GLU A 46 -9.08 8.87 18.02
C GLU A 46 -8.50 9.10 19.43
N TRP A 47 -7.18 9.28 19.55
CA TRP A 47 -6.51 9.58 20.83
C TRP A 47 -6.52 11.06 21.19
N SER A 48 -6.85 11.95 20.25
CA SER A 48 -7.03 13.37 20.52
C SER A 48 -8.52 13.68 20.70
N ASN A 49 -8.94 13.91 21.93
CA ASN A 49 -10.34 14.14 22.37
C ASN A 49 -10.97 15.41 21.79
N GLU A 50 -10.75 15.77 20.54
CA GLU A 50 -11.33 16.97 19.94
C GLU A 50 -12.22 16.64 18.75
N SER A 51 -13.52 16.89 18.95
CA SER A 51 -14.61 16.72 17.99
C SER A 51 -14.51 17.58 16.71
N LYS A 52 -13.42 18.30 16.49
CA LYS A 52 -13.22 19.22 15.35
C LYS A 52 -12.40 18.67 14.18
N ILE A 53 -11.99 17.41 14.21
CA ILE A 53 -10.92 16.90 13.34
C ILE A 53 -11.44 16.15 12.10
N LEU A 54 -12.76 16.15 11.86
CA LEU A 54 -13.30 15.51 10.65
C LEU A 54 -13.00 16.28 9.35
N GLU A 55 -12.64 17.56 9.44
CA GLU A 55 -12.40 18.41 8.27
C GLU A 55 -10.93 18.46 7.83
N SER A 56 -10.01 18.00 8.65
CA SER A 56 -8.60 17.92 8.31
C SER A 56 -8.03 16.56 8.66
N LEU A 57 -8.34 15.53 7.86
CA LEU A 57 -7.48 14.34 7.83
C LEU A 57 -6.06 14.85 7.57
N PRO A 58 -5.12 14.65 8.50
CA PRO A 58 -3.76 15.12 8.28
C PRO A 58 -3.30 14.54 6.96
N ASN A 59 -2.70 15.35 6.13
CA ASN A 59 -2.11 14.97 4.85
C ASN A 59 -0.83 14.15 5.14
N LYS A 60 -1.00 13.15 6.02
CA LYS A 60 0.10 12.33 6.53
C LYS A 60 0.58 11.44 5.42
N LYS A 61 1.83 11.61 5.10
CA LYS A 61 2.54 10.79 4.12
C LYS A 61 3.49 9.86 4.83
N PHE A 62 3.82 8.76 4.18
CA PHE A 62 4.67 7.71 4.71
C PHE A 62 5.95 7.54 3.88
N TRP A 63 7.01 7.20 4.55
CA TRP A 63 8.17 6.60 3.93
C TRP A 63 7.95 5.10 3.85
N MET A 64 8.07 4.55 2.66
CA MET A 64 7.80 3.15 2.38
C MET A 64 9.05 2.47 1.88
N ILE A 65 9.36 1.35 2.50
CA ILE A 65 10.47 0.50 2.11
C ILE A 65 9.90 -0.89 1.90
N PHE A 66 10.08 -1.42 0.70
CA PHE A 66 9.62 -2.74 0.32
C PHE A 66 10.79 -3.60 -0.14
N ASP A 67 10.79 -4.83 0.32
CA ASP A 67 11.66 -5.88 -0.16
C ASP A 67 10.80 -6.91 -0.88
N GLU A 68 11.06 -7.13 -2.17
CA GLU A 68 10.34 -8.04 -3.05
C GLU A 68 8.79 -7.96 -2.92
N PRO A 69 8.17 -6.78 -3.12
CA PRO A 69 6.73 -6.62 -2.91
C PRO A 69 5.90 -7.42 -3.91
N GLU A 70 6.50 -7.92 -4.97
CA GLU A 70 5.87 -8.76 -5.99
C GLU A 70 5.56 -10.18 -5.52
N LEU A 71 6.12 -10.65 -4.43
CA LEU A 71 5.87 -12.00 -3.95
C LEU A 71 4.37 -12.24 -3.73
N SER A 72 3.87 -13.33 -4.28
CA SER A 72 2.46 -13.71 -4.26
C SER A 72 1.52 -12.84 -5.11
N LEU A 73 2.02 -11.84 -5.83
CA LEU A 73 1.20 -11.01 -6.72
C LEU A 73 1.16 -11.58 -8.15
N SER A 74 0.00 -11.51 -8.77
CA SER A 74 -0.11 -11.74 -10.22
C SER A 74 0.65 -10.67 -10.99
N VAL A 75 1.06 -10.98 -12.22
CA VAL A 75 1.77 -10.02 -13.10
C VAL A 75 0.98 -8.73 -13.29
N GLU A 76 -0.34 -8.80 -13.36
CA GLU A 76 -1.19 -7.61 -13.51
C GLU A 76 -1.08 -6.69 -12.30
N TRP A 77 -1.13 -7.23 -11.08
CA TRP A 77 -0.93 -6.47 -9.87
C TRP A 77 0.49 -5.91 -9.72
N GLN A 78 1.50 -6.64 -10.19
CA GLN A 78 2.89 -6.17 -10.16
C GLN A 78 3.07 -4.89 -11.01
N LYS A 79 2.37 -4.78 -12.14
CA LYS A 79 2.47 -3.63 -13.05
C LYS A 79 1.92 -2.34 -12.45
N THR A 80 0.94 -2.42 -11.57
CA THR A 80 0.23 -1.24 -11.04
C THR A 80 0.57 -0.91 -9.61
N LEU A 81 1.03 -1.87 -8.80
CA LEU A 81 1.22 -1.74 -7.36
C LEU A 81 1.93 -0.44 -6.94
N LEU A 82 3.12 -0.17 -7.50
CA LEU A 82 3.91 0.99 -7.10
C LEU A 82 3.31 2.30 -7.61
N THR A 83 2.72 2.30 -8.80
CA THR A 83 2.02 3.47 -9.33
C THR A 83 0.80 3.81 -8.48
N ASP A 84 0.01 2.82 -8.07
CA ASP A 84 -1.16 3.00 -7.21
C ASP A 84 -0.75 3.55 -5.83
N ILE A 85 0.39 3.10 -5.28
CA ILE A 85 0.96 3.63 -4.04
C ILE A 85 1.32 5.11 -4.19
N LEU A 86 2.00 5.48 -5.27
CA LEU A 86 2.41 6.87 -5.52
C LEU A 86 1.20 7.77 -5.78
N GLU A 87 0.22 7.31 -6.54
CA GLU A 87 -1.02 8.02 -6.83
C GLU A 87 -1.93 8.18 -5.61
N SER A 88 -1.74 7.36 -4.57
CA SER A 88 -2.51 7.47 -3.32
C SER A 88 -2.33 8.81 -2.59
N ASN A 89 -1.33 9.61 -2.95
CA ASN A 89 -0.89 10.83 -2.24
C ASN A 89 -0.50 10.57 -0.77
N ARG A 90 -0.25 9.30 -0.42
CA ARG A 90 0.16 8.89 0.94
C ARG A 90 1.64 8.50 1.02
N CYS A 91 2.34 8.49 -0.10
CA CYS A 91 3.75 8.17 -0.19
C CYS A 91 4.58 9.43 -0.37
N ASP A 92 5.55 9.66 0.51
CA ASP A 92 6.50 10.76 0.43
C ASP A 92 7.89 10.29 -0.02
N PHE A 93 8.23 9.07 0.33
CA PHE A 93 9.45 8.39 -0.08
C PHE A 93 9.15 6.91 -0.32
N LEU A 94 9.64 6.38 -1.44
CA LEU A 94 9.49 4.98 -1.82
C LEU A 94 10.85 4.38 -2.17
N PHE A 95 11.25 3.35 -1.44
CA PHE A 95 12.41 2.53 -1.74
C PHE A 95 11.96 1.07 -1.91
N VAL A 96 12.37 0.44 -3.00
CA VAL A 96 11.94 -0.92 -3.35
C VAL A 96 13.12 -1.73 -3.86
N THR A 97 13.29 -2.92 -3.31
CA THR A 97 14.13 -3.95 -3.91
C THR A 97 13.23 -4.97 -4.61
N THR A 98 13.59 -5.40 -5.80
CA THR A 98 12.77 -6.34 -6.58
C THR A 98 13.61 -7.13 -7.58
N HIS A 99 13.23 -8.37 -7.81
CA HIS A 99 13.73 -9.20 -8.92
C HIS A 99 12.77 -9.23 -10.12
N SER A 100 11.56 -8.69 -9.97
CA SER A 100 10.57 -8.69 -11.04
C SER A 100 10.66 -7.45 -11.94
N PRO A 101 10.91 -7.63 -13.25
CA PRO A 101 10.88 -6.52 -14.18
C PRO A 101 9.49 -5.90 -14.34
N PHE A 102 8.42 -6.59 -13.95
CA PHE A 102 7.05 -6.10 -14.09
C PHE A 102 6.73 -4.99 -13.08
N ILE A 103 7.40 -4.95 -11.94
CA ILE A 103 7.23 -3.92 -10.91
C ILE A 103 7.59 -2.52 -11.42
N PHE A 104 8.62 -2.41 -12.28
CA PHE A 104 9.16 -1.12 -12.70
C PHE A 104 9.10 -0.87 -14.22
N LYS A 105 8.68 -1.84 -15.06
CA LYS A 105 8.50 -1.65 -16.51
C LYS A 105 7.26 -0.80 -16.84
N ASN A 106 7.15 0.32 -16.16
CA ASN A 106 6.13 1.35 -16.31
C ASN A 106 6.81 2.72 -16.26
N ASN A 107 6.14 3.75 -15.78
CA ASN A 107 6.68 5.11 -15.62
C ASN A 107 7.88 5.17 -14.66
N LEU A 108 8.09 4.14 -13.84
CA LEU A 108 9.19 4.08 -12.85
C LEU A 108 10.51 3.59 -13.44
N LYS A 109 10.55 3.14 -14.69
CA LYS A 109 11.75 2.61 -15.35
C LYS A 109 12.97 3.54 -15.22
N PHE A 110 12.75 4.84 -15.28
CA PHE A 110 13.84 5.83 -15.18
C PHE A 110 14.30 6.10 -13.75
N HIS A 111 13.61 5.55 -12.76
CA HIS A 111 13.91 5.66 -11.34
C HIS A 111 14.50 4.36 -10.77
N THR A 112 14.88 3.43 -11.63
CA THR A 112 15.43 2.14 -11.24
C THR A 112 16.89 2.02 -11.60
N SER A 113 17.65 1.35 -10.74
CA SER A 113 19.06 1.06 -10.95
C SER A 113 19.37 -0.39 -10.63
N ASP A 114 20.29 -0.98 -11.38
CA ASP A 114 20.80 -2.30 -11.06
C ASP A 114 21.80 -2.18 -9.90
N ILE A 115 21.52 -2.91 -8.82
CA ILE A 115 22.37 -2.90 -7.61
C ILE A 115 23.81 -3.32 -7.90
N ARG A 116 24.03 -4.16 -8.91
CA ARG A 116 25.39 -4.58 -9.33
C ARG A 116 26.29 -3.42 -9.73
N ASN A 117 25.71 -2.32 -10.16
CA ASN A 117 26.47 -1.11 -10.52
C ASN A 117 27.12 -0.43 -9.29
N TYR A 118 26.69 -0.82 -8.07
CA TYR A 118 27.13 -0.21 -6.81
C TYR A 118 27.90 -1.19 -5.92
N ILE A 119 28.00 -2.46 -6.31
CA ILE A 119 28.77 -3.47 -5.59
C ILE A 119 30.18 -3.46 -6.18
N THR A 120 31.16 -3.03 -5.43
CA THR A 120 32.59 -3.23 -5.75
C THR A 120 33.00 -4.56 -5.16
N GLU A 121 33.47 -5.48 -5.99
CA GLU A 121 34.18 -6.68 -5.53
C GLU A 121 35.50 -6.23 -4.88
N TYR A 122 35.69 -6.60 -3.62
CA TYR A 122 36.95 -6.43 -2.91
C TYR A 122 37.81 -7.67 -3.09
#